data_d51809919463cef5f10b1cbab246ac33
#
_entry.id   d51809919463cef5f10b1cbab246ac33
#
_cell.length_a   1.000
_cell.length_b   1.000
_cell.length_c   1.000
_cell.angle_alpha   90.00
_cell.angle_beta   90.00
_cell.angle_gamma   90.00
#
_symmetry.space_group_name_H-M   'P 1'
#
loop_
_entity.id
_entity.type
_entity.pdbx_description
1 polymer ?
#
loop_
_entity_poly.entity_id
_entity_poly.type
_entity_poly.pdbx_seq_one_letter_code
_entity_poly.pdbx_strand_id
1 'polypeptide(L)'
;VTSSPRALRRPVRPLAGVLLAAALLSGCGASAAREDGASRAGLLFTTALAADDLRAGCELLAPETREQVESDAKSPCGPALRSLDLPKAGAQLGVEVYGRQALLRMRNDTLFLSQFDDGWKVTAAGCVPQAEDEPYQCALKGS
;
A
#
# COMPACT_ATOMS: atom_id res chain seq x y z
N VAL A 1 2.05 14.73 -81.45
CA VAL A 1 2.35 15.56 -80.30
C VAL A 1 1.42 15.10 -79.18
N THR A 2 1.92 14.23 -78.31
CA THR A 2 1.17 13.71 -77.13
C THR A 2 1.89 14.11 -75.88
N SER A 3 1.26 15.04 -75.09
CA SER A 3 1.76 15.48 -73.85
C SER A 3 1.15 14.62 -72.73
N SER A 4 2.00 13.91 -71.96
CA SER A 4 1.60 13.20 -70.72
C SER A 4 1.62 14.13 -69.54
N PRO A 5 0.63 14.08 -68.66
CA PRO A 5 0.66 14.84 -67.39
C PRO A 5 1.48 14.09 -66.32
N ARG A 6 2.44 14.83 -65.74
CA ARG A 6 3.22 14.38 -64.58
C ARG A 6 2.33 14.33 -63.35
N ALA A 7 2.14 13.15 -62.78
CA ALA A 7 1.52 12.96 -61.48
C ALA A 7 2.45 13.45 -60.37
N LEU A 8 2.02 14.48 -59.61
CA LEU A 8 2.66 14.93 -58.36
C LEU A 8 2.41 13.89 -57.26
N ARG A 9 3.43 13.14 -56.91
CA ARG A 9 3.41 12.33 -55.68
C ARG A 9 3.59 13.24 -54.48
N ARG A 10 2.54 13.35 -53.66
CA ARG A 10 2.61 13.97 -52.34
C ARG A 10 3.31 13.00 -51.37
N PRO A 11 4.29 13.45 -50.56
CA PRO A 11 4.91 12.61 -49.55
C PRO A 11 3.94 12.45 -48.37
N VAL A 12 3.55 11.22 -48.08
CA VAL A 12 2.84 10.84 -46.87
C VAL A 12 3.86 10.88 -45.73
N ARG A 13 3.75 11.87 -44.85
CA ARG A 13 4.53 11.92 -43.62
C ARG A 13 3.99 10.89 -42.64
N PRO A 14 4.82 10.02 -42.06
CA PRO A 14 4.34 9.05 -41.06
C PRO A 14 4.08 9.75 -39.71
N LEU A 15 2.81 9.79 -39.29
CA LEU A 15 2.34 10.23 -37.96
C LEU A 15 2.57 9.15 -36.90
N ALA A 16 3.55 8.27 -37.09
CA ALA A 16 3.78 7.12 -36.18
C ALA A 16 4.60 7.44 -34.92
N GLY A 17 5.12 8.67 -34.78
CA GLY A 17 6.04 8.99 -33.66
C GLY A 17 5.43 9.51 -32.38
N VAL A 18 4.14 9.88 -32.35
CA VAL A 18 3.55 10.61 -31.20
C VAL A 18 2.89 9.68 -30.18
N LEU A 19 2.49 8.46 -30.55
CA LEU A 19 1.78 7.54 -29.66
C LEU A 19 2.68 6.79 -28.66
N LEU A 20 3.99 6.73 -28.88
CA LEU A 20 4.91 6.00 -27.99
C LEU A 20 5.33 6.81 -26.74
N ALA A 21 5.29 8.14 -26.82
CA ALA A 21 5.70 9.01 -25.70
C ALA A 21 4.66 9.13 -24.58
N ALA A 22 3.38 8.87 -24.87
CA ALA A 22 2.30 8.96 -23.87
C ALA A 22 2.24 7.78 -22.91
N ALA A 23 2.81 6.61 -23.27
CA ALA A 23 2.79 5.41 -22.43
C ALA A 23 3.80 5.43 -21.27
N LEU A 24 4.85 6.26 -21.34
CA LEU A 24 5.90 6.31 -20.32
C LEU A 24 5.56 7.20 -19.13
N LEU A 25 4.56 8.07 -19.20
CA LEU A 25 4.14 8.92 -18.08
C LEU A 25 3.15 8.25 -17.12
N SER A 26 2.59 7.09 -17.47
CA SER A 26 1.60 6.41 -16.63
C SER A 26 2.20 5.68 -15.43
N GLY A 27 3.50 5.41 -15.41
CA GLY A 27 4.15 4.61 -14.36
C GLY A 27 4.28 5.33 -13.02
N CYS A 28 4.58 6.61 -13.02
CA CYS A 28 4.79 7.38 -11.77
C CYS A 28 3.47 7.63 -10.99
N GLY A 29 2.36 7.84 -11.71
CA GLY A 29 1.05 8.06 -11.06
C GLY A 29 0.51 6.83 -10.34
N ALA A 30 0.75 5.64 -10.89
CA ALA A 30 0.30 4.38 -10.28
C ALA A 30 1.05 4.05 -8.99
N SER A 31 2.34 4.42 -8.87
CA SER A 31 3.13 4.25 -7.63
C SER A 31 2.64 5.20 -6.56
N ALA A 32 2.49 6.49 -6.86
CA ALA A 32 1.99 7.49 -5.93
C ALA A 32 0.60 7.14 -5.39
N ALA A 33 -0.33 6.71 -6.25
CA ALA A 33 -1.67 6.31 -5.81
C ALA A 33 -1.66 5.11 -4.86
N ARG A 34 -0.73 4.17 -5.03
CA ARG A 34 -0.56 3.02 -4.11
C ARG A 34 0.05 3.44 -2.78
N GLU A 35 1.05 4.30 -2.81
CA GLU A 35 1.66 4.88 -1.59
C GLU A 35 0.63 5.67 -0.78
N ASP A 36 -0.18 6.51 -1.45
CA ASP A 36 -1.28 7.25 -0.82
C ASP A 36 -2.33 6.32 -0.20
N GLY A 37 -2.68 5.24 -0.91
CA GLY A 37 -3.61 4.23 -0.41
C GLY A 37 -3.10 3.50 0.83
N ALA A 38 -1.85 3.04 0.81
CA ALA A 38 -1.21 2.37 1.94
C ALA A 38 -1.07 3.32 3.14
N SER A 39 -0.60 4.56 2.91
CA SER A 39 -0.50 5.59 3.94
C SER A 39 -1.85 5.86 4.59
N ARG A 40 -2.89 6.04 3.80
CA ARG A 40 -4.25 6.30 4.32
C ARG A 40 -4.75 5.16 5.20
N ALA A 41 -4.61 3.92 4.77
CA ALA A 41 -5.04 2.75 5.54
C ALA A 41 -4.28 2.63 6.87
N GLY A 42 -2.97 2.79 6.85
CA GLY A 42 -2.16 2.75 8.08
C GLY A 42 -2.46 3.90 9.02
N LEU A 43 -2.67 5.11 8.52
CA LEU A 43 -3.06 6.26 9.34
C LEU A 43 -4.46 6.11 9.94
N LEU A 44 -5.42 5.55 9.21
CA LEU A 44 -6.75 5.23 9.76
C LEU A 44 -6.66 4.20 10.88
N PHE A 45 -5.84 3.16 10.70
CA PHE A 45 -5.61 2.14 11.72
C PHE A 45 -5.01 2.75 13.00
N THR A 46 -3.92 3.49 12.88
CA THR A 46 -3.26 4.12 14.05
C THR A 46 -4.14 5.16 14.73
N THR A 47 -4.96 5.89 13.96
CA THR A 47 -5.94 6.85 14.50
C THR A 47 -7.06 6.14 15.26
N ALA A 48 -7.57 5.04 14.72
CA ALA A 48 -8.59 4.23 15.39
C ALA A 48 -8.08 3.68 16.72
N LEU A 49 -6.85 3.16 16.76
CA LEU A 49 -6.22 2.71 18.01
C LEU A 49 -6.04 3.86 19.02
N ALA A 50 -5.59 5.02 18.55
CA ALA A 50 -5.40 6.19 19.43
C ALA A 50 -6.72 6.72 20.03
N ALA A 51 -7.84 6.53 19.31
CA ALA A 51 -9.20 6.87 19.73
C ALA A 51 -9.90 5.76 20.55
N ASP A 52 -9.24 4.63 20.79
CA ASP A 52 -9.81 3.41 21.38
C ASP A 52 -11.01 2.85 20.56
N ASP A 53 -11.09 3.20 19.28
CA ASP A 53 -12.05 2.62 18.32
C ASP A 53 -11.53 1.29 17.77
N LEU A 54 -11.57 0.28 18.63
CA LEU A 54 -11.04 -1.04 18.30
C LEU A 54 -11.85 -1.75 17.21
N ARG A 55 -13.12 -1.40 17.05
CA ARG A 55 -13.95 -1.93 15.97
C ARG A 55 -13.40 -1.46 14.63
N ALA A 56 -13.20 -0.15 14.46
CA ALA A 56 -12.59 0.40 13.26
C ALA A 56 -11.18 -0.15 13.03
N GLY A 57 -10.37 -0.29 14.09
CA GLY A 57 -9.06 -0.94 14.03
C GLY A 57 -9.15 -2.36 13.45
N CYS A 58 -10.08 -3.17 13.93
CA CYS A 58 -10.29 -4.55 13.46
C CYS A 58 -10.76 -4.64 11.98
N GLU A 59 -11.54 -3.67 11.50
CA GLU A 59 -12.00 -3.61 10.11
C GLU A 59 -10.85 -3.30 9.13
N LEU A 60 -9.78 -2.69 9.63
CA LEU A 60 -8.57 -2.36 8.86
C LEU A 60 -7.51 -3.46 8.86
N LEU A 61 -7.66 -4.51 9.65
CA LEU A 61 -6.78 -5.67 9.62
C LEU A 61 -7.04 -6.53 8.38
N ALA A 62 -5.97 -7.13 7.86
CA ALA A 62 -6.09 -8.21 6.90
C ALA A 62 -6.87 -9.38 7.52
N PRO A 63 -7.67 -10.13 6.74
CA PRO A 63 -8.49 -11.22 7.28
C PRO A 63 -7.69 -12.22 8.11
N GLU A 64 -6.57 -12.70 7.58
CA GLU A 64 -5.70 -13.66 8.28
C GLU A 64 -5.09 -13.08 9.56
N THR A 65 -4.72 -11.79 9.55
CA THR A 65 -4.18 -11.11 10.74
C THR A 65 -5.25 -11.00 11.82
N ARG A 66 -6.49 -10.71 11.43
CA ARG A 66 -7.61 -10.65 12.36
C ARG A 66 -7.91 -12.02 12.97
N GLU A 67 -7.97 -13.07 12.14
CA GLU A 67 -8.17 -14.45 12.60
C GLU A 67 -7.06 -14.89 13.56
N GLN A 68 -5.80 -14.56 13.25
CA GLN A 68 -4.66 -14.90 14.10
C GLN A 68 -4.75 -14.22 15.47
N VAL A 69 -5.01 -12.92 15.52
CA VAL A 69 -5.11 -12.21 16.81
C VAL A 69 -6.27 -12.70 17.65
N GLU A 70 -7.42 -13.02 17.04
CA GLU A 70 -8.57 -13.60 17.73
C GLU A 70 -8.26 -15.00 18.29
N SER A 71 -7.56 -15.82 17.49
CA SER A 71 -7.13 -17.17 17.88
C SER A 71 -6.13 -17.15 19.04
N ASP A 72 -5.12 -16.30 18.95
CA ASP A 72 -4.06 -16.20 19.98
C ASP A 72 -4.62 -15.70 21.31
N ALA A 73 -5.47 -14.68 21.28
CA ALA A 73 -6.10 -14.11 22.47
C ALA A 73 -7.30 -14.93 22.96
N LYS A 74 -7.82 -15.88 22.17
CA LYS A 74 -9.07 -16.62 22.43
C LYS A 74 -10.24 -15.67 22.78
N SER A 75 -10.31 -14.55 22.07
CA SER A 75 -11.29 -13.49 22.30
C SER A 75 -11.62 -12.77 20.99
N PRO A 76 -12.77 -12.07 20.90
CA PRO A 76 -13.09 -11.23 19.75
C PRO A 76 -12.01 -10.19 19.46
N CYS A 77 -11.91 -9.76 18.19
CA CYS A 77 -10.84 -8.89 17.70
C CYS A 77 -10.61 -7.62 18.54
N GLY A 78 -11.66 -6.91 18.97
CA GLY A 78 -11.49 -5.69 19.74
C GLY A 78 -10.73 -5.90 21.05
N PRO A 79 -11.21 -6.75 21.97
CA PRO A 79 -10.47 -7.13 23.19
C PRO A 79 -9.08 -7.70 22.91
N ALA A 80 -8.95 -8.54 21.87
CA ALA A 80 -7.68 -9.12 21.46
C ALA A 80 -6.68 -8.04 21.04
N LEU A 81 -7.10 -7.09 20.19
CA LEU A 81 -6.28 -5.99 19.73
C LEU A 81 -5.85 -5.07 20.89
N ARG A 82 -6.75 -4.81 21.84
CA ARG A 82 -6.43 -4.05 23.06
C ARG A 82 -5.34 -4.73 23.90
N SER A 83 -5.38 -6.05 24.00
CA SER A 83 -4.44 -6.81 24.84
C SER A 83 -3.00 -6.81 24.33
N LEU A 84 -2.80 -6.45 23.06
CA LEU A 84 -1.46 -6.37 22.45
C LEU A 84 -0.67 -5.13 22.91
N ASP A 85 -1.34 -4.13 23.51
CA ASP A 85 -0.72 -2.88 23.99
C ASP A 85 0.19 -2.24 22.92
N LEU A 86 -0.36 -2.11 21.70
CA LEU A 86 0.39 -1.57 20.55
C LEU A 86 0.88 -0.13 20.84
N PRO A 87 2.07 0.24 20.35
CA PRO A 87 2.62 1.56 20.62
C PRO A 87 1.76 2.67 19.98
N LYS A 88 1.78 3.85 20.60
CA LYS A 88 1.24 5.06 19.95
C LYS A 88 2.16 5.41 18.77
N ALA A 89 1.71 5.15 17.58
CA ALA A 89 2.54 5.19 16.36
C ALA A 89 3.20 6.56 16.11
N GLY A 90 2.52 7.65 16.46
CA GLY A 90 3.02 9.01 16.20
C GLY A 90 2.89 9.43 14.73
N ALA A 91 3.71 10.37 14.29
CA ALA A 91 3.67 10.89 12.93
C ALA A 91 4.25 9.88 11.92
N GLN A 92 3.69 9.86 10.71
CA GLN A 92 4.27 9.12 9.59
C GLN A 92 5.60 9.73 9.17
N LEU A 93 6.60 8.90 8.96
CA LEU A 93 7.93 9.27 8.50
C LEU A 93 8.18 8.88 7.04
N GLY A 94 7.54 7.82 6.55
CA GLY A 94 7.68 7.37 5.18
C GLY A 94 6.78 6.18 4.86
N VAL A 95 6.64 5.92 3.57
CA VAL A 95 5.94 4.74 3.03
C VAL A 95 6.75 4.20 1.86
N GLU A 96 6.84 2.90 1.78
CA GLU A 96 7.46 2.18 0.67
C GLU A 96 6.50 1.10 0.18
N VAL A 97 6.30 1.02 -1.13
CA VAL A 97 5.39 0.05 -1.75
C VAL A 97 6.15 -0.88 -2.68
N TYR A 98 6.02 -2.15 -2.46
CA TYR A 98 6.61 -3.23 -3.25
C TYR A 98 5.50 -4.15 -3.78
N GLY A 99 5.06 -3.92 -5.01
CA GLY A 99 3.92 -4.66 -5.59
C GLY A 99 2.63 -4.45 -4.79
N ARG A 100 2.14 -5.50 -4.16
CA ARG A 100 0.94 -5.48 -3.29
C ARG A 100 1.27 -5.41 -1.80
N GLN A 101 2.51 -5.13 -1.44
CA GLN A 101 2.97 -4.99 -0.07
C GLN A 101 3.41 -3.55 0.18
N ALA A 102 3.22 -3.07 1.40
CA ALA A 102 3.73 -1.77 1.81
C ALA A 102 4.33 -1.85 3.22
N LEU A 103 5.35 -1.02 3.43
CA LEU A 103 5.93 -0.73 4.72
C LEU A 103 5.68 0.73 5.04
N LEU A 104 5.03 1.00 6.16
CA LEU A 104 4.73 2.33 6.64
C LEU A 104 5.54 2.60 7.91
N ARG A 105 6.49 3.52 7.82
CA ARG A 105 7.28 3.94 8.98
C ARG A 105 6.61 5.09 9.70
N MET A 106 6.31 4.87 10.97
CA MET A 106 5.84 5.87 11.91
C MET A 106 6.98 6.24 12.87
N ARG A 107 6.79 7.29 13.67
CA ARG A 107 7.81 7.72 14.63
C ARG A 107 8.14 6.64 15.67
N ASN A 108 7.13 5.92 16.13
CA ASN A 108 7.28 4.93 17.21
C ASN A 108 6.81 3.53 16.82
N ASP A 109 6.51 3.30 15.54
CA ASP A 109 6.02 2.01 15.06
C ASP A 109 6.41 1.81 13.59
N THR A 110 6.40 0.56 13.16
CA THR A 110 6.44 0.19 11.75
C THR A 110 5.26 -0.74 11.47
N LEU A 111 4.48 -0.42 10.44
CA LEU A 111 3.35 -1.23 9.99
C LEU A 111 3.68 -1.87 8.65
N PHE A 112 3.21 -3.10 8.46
CA PHE A 112 3.16 -3.76 7.17
C PHE A 112 1.72 -3.84 6.70
N LEU A 113 1.50 -3.60 5.41
CA LEU A 113 0.19 -3.63 4.80
C LEU A 113 0.24 -4.46 3.52
N SER A 114 -0.90 -5.05 3.17
CA SER A 114 -1.12 -5.72 1.89
C SER A 114 -2.33 -5.13 1.18
N GLN A 115 -2.27 -5.10 -0.14
CA GLN A 115 -3.37 -4.65 -0.98
C GLN A 115 -4.28 -5.82 -1.33
N PHE A 116 -5.53 -5.71 -0.92
CA PHE A 116 -6.66 -6.60 -1.25
C PHE A 116 -7.55 -5.94 -2.30
N ASP A 117 -8.57 -6.65 -2.76
CA ASP A 117 -9.51 -6.11 -3.75
C ASP A 117 -10.39 -4.99 -3.18
N ASP A 118 -10.61 -5.00 -1.86
CA ASP A 118 -11.34 -3.98 -1.10
C ASP A 118 -10.41 -2.89 -0.49
N GLY A 119 -9.13 -2.87 -0.84
CA GLY A 119 -8.16 -1.85 -0.42
C GLY A 119 -6.97 -2.38 0.37
N TRP A 120 -6.23 -1.45 0.95
CA TRP A 120 -5.08 -1.77 1.79
C TRP A 120 -5.51 -2.18 3.20
N LYS A 121 -4.92 -3.27 3.72
CA LYS A 121 -5.18 -3.79 5.07
C LYS A 121 -3.86 -3.96 5.81
N VAL A 122 -3.90 -3.78 7.13
CA VAL A 122 -2.73 -3.98 8.02
C VAL A 122 -2.52 -5.48 8.24
N THR A 123 -1.31 -5.94 7.94
CA THR A 123 -0.88 -7.33 8.15
C THR A 123 0.01 -7.50 9.38
N ALA A 124 0.73 -6.43 9.78
CA ALA A 124 1.50 -6.41 11.00
C ALA A 124 1.64 -5.00 11.56
N ALA A 125 1.76 -4.88 12.88
CA ALA A 125 1.98 -3.62 13.61
C ALA A 125 2.71 -3.89 14.93
N GLY A 126 3.20 -2.83 15.57
CA GLY A 126 4.07 -2.96 16.73
C GLY A 126 5.39 -3.64 16.34
N CYS A 127 5.92 -3.29 15.17
CA CYS A 127 7.07 -3.97 14.58
C CYS A 127 8.37 -3.23 14.93
N VAL A 128 9.31 -3.97 15.49
CA VAL A 128 10.64 -3.48 15.86
C VAL A 128 11.67 -4.10 14.92
N PRO A 129 12.51 -3.28 14.26
CA PRO A 129 13.60 -3.81 13.45
C PRO A 129 14.59 -4.58 14.34
N GLN A 130 15.13 -5.66 13.79
CA GLN A 130 16.15 -6.49 14.43
C GLN A 130 17.53 -6.15 13.84
N ALA A 131 18.52 -7.02 14.10
CA ALA A 131 19.82 -6.89 13.47
C ALA A 131 19.74 -7.00 11.94
N GLU A 132 20.81 -6.59 11.27
CA GLU A 132 20.92 -6.67 9.82
C GLU A 132 20.60 -8.09 9.34
N ASP A 133 19.75 -8.20 8.31
CA ASP A 133 19.25 -9.47 7.74
C ASP A 133 18.25 -10.26 8.62
N GLU A 134 17.81 -9.72 9.75
CA GLU A 134 16.78 -10.37 10.56
C GLU A 134 15.39 -9.77 10.30
N PRO A 135 14.32 -10.61 10.30
CA PRO A 135 12.94 -10.12 10.16
C PRO A 135 12.53 -9.23 11.33
N TYR A 136 11.63 -8.28 11.05
CA TYR A 136 11.00 -7.50 12.11
C TYR A 136 10.30 -8.40 13.14
N GLN A 137 10.40 -8.04 14.41
CA GLN A 137 9.58 -8.62 15.48
C GLN A 137 8.33 -7.76 15.64
N CYS A 138 7.16 -8.32 15.41
CA CYS A 138 5.87 -7.61 15.46
C CYS A 138 4.98 -8.16 16.56
N ALA A 139 4.34 -7.27 17.32
CA ALA A 139 3.35 -7.64 18.35
C ALA A 139 2.05 -8.14 17.71
N LEU A 140 1.60 -7.50 16.62
CA LEU A 140 0.50 -7.92 15.79
C LEU A 140 1.05 -8.44 14.47
N LYS A 141 0.71 -9.66 14.08
CA LYS A 141 1.07 -10.24 12.77
C LYS A 141 0.09 -11.32 12.38
N GLY A 142 -0.15 -11.45 11.07
CA GLY A 142 -0.76 -12.63 10.47
C GLY A 142 0.22 -13.81 10.40
N SER A 143 -0.31 -15.01 10.25
CA SER A 143 0.45 -16.24 10.02
C SER A 143 1.02 -16.29 8.61
#